data_a140f4216dd052fa16cd784bb384c69b
#
_entry.id   a140f4216dd052fa16cd784bb384c69b
#
_cell.length_a   1.000
_cell.length_b   1.000
_cell.length_c   1.000
_cell.angle_alpha   90.00
_cell.angle_beta   90.00
_cell.angle_gamma   90.00
#
_symmetry.space_group_name_H-M   'P 1'
#
loop_
_entity.id
_entity.type
_entity.pdbx_description
1 polymer ?
#
loop_
_entity_poly.entity_id
_entity_poly.type
_entity_poly.pdbx_seq_one_letter_code
_entity_poly.pdbx_strand_id
1 'polypeptide(L)'
;NTGSTQILNRDDTSVLAMALSDKKQITFGLSEPSRDIDFGLLESDSALWLVEGKKQLLEANELKIPGMHNVANALAALALCRSVGLPYEPLVDVLRKFKGLPHRMQKVATIQGVEYYDDSKSTNVGSAIAALNGMKGNIVLIAGGDGKGQDFSPLIEPIKQYVRALVL
;
A
#
# COMPACT_ATOMS: atom_id res chain seq x y z
N ASN A 1 25.92 -19.01 -8.61
CA ASN A 1 24.67 -18.45 -8.07
C ASN A 1 24.04 -17.50 -9.06
N THR A 2 23.41 -18.05 -10.05
CA THR A 2 22.70 -17.33 -11.08
C THR A 2 21.35 -16.85 -10.51
N GLY A 3 21.20 -15.51 -10.38
CA GLY A 3 19.88 -14.97 -10.56
C GLY A 3 19.01 -14.69 -9.35
N SER A 4 19.56 -14.15 -8.25
CA SER A 4 18.67 -13.45 -7.32
C SER A 4 18.23 -12.11 -7.94
N THR A 5 16.92 -11.85 -7.96
CA THR A 5 16.34 -10.59 -8.40
C THR A 5 16.02 -9.76 -7.15
N GLN A 6 16.42 -8.48 -7.16
CA GLN A 6 15.98 -7.53 -6.15
C GLN A 6 14.66 -6.88 -6.60
N ILE A 7 13.69 -6.82 -5.70
CA ILE A 7 12.44 -6.09 -5.88
C ILE A 7 12.50 -4.86 -4.96
N LEU A 8 12.52 -3.68 -5.54
CA LEU A 8 12.81 -2.43 -4.84
C LEU A 8 11.64 -1.45 -4.97
N ASN A 9 11.24 -0.84 -3.87
CA ASN A 9 10.32 0.29 -3.88
C ASN A 9 11.05 1.53 -4.39
N ARG A 10 10.69 2.06 -5.58
CA ARG A 10 11.33 3.25 -6.13
C ARG A 10 10.87 4.56 -5.50
N ASP A 11 9.77 4.53 -4.73
CA ASP A 11 9.28 5.71 -4.01
C ASP A 11 9.98 5.88 -2.64
N ASP A 12 10.85 4.92 -2.26
CA ASP A 12 11.66 4.97 -1.04
C ASP A 12 13.15 5.03 -1.38
N THR A 13 13.76 6.18 -1.14
CA THR A 13 15.18 6.43 -1.43
C THR A 13 16.12 5.53 -0.63
N SER A 14 15.73 5.16 0.61
CA SER A 14 16.51 4.25 1.44
C SER A 14 16.52 2.83 0.86
N VAL A 15 15.39 2.39 0.31
CA VAL A 15 15.28 1.10 -0.38
C VAL A 15 16.08 1.12 -1.68
N LEU A 16 16.00 2.21 -2.46
CA LEU A 16 16.80 2.34 -3.69
C LEU A 16 18.31 2.33 -3.42
N ALA A 17 18.76 2.90 -2.30
CA ALA A 17 20.17 2.87 -1.92
C ALA A 17 20.69 1.44 -1.60
N MET A 18 19.80 0.47 -1.40
CA MET A 18 20.14 -0.95 -1.20
C MET A 18 20.33 -1.73 -2.52
N ALA A 19 20.22 -1.06 -3.67
CA ALA A 19 20.37 -1.68 -4.97
C ALA A 19 21.81 -2.19 -5.19
N LEU A 20 21.94 -3.43 -5.63
CA LEU A 20 23.21 -4.08 -5.94
C LEU A 20 23.40 -4.14 -7.45
N SER A 21 24.50 -3.59 -7.95
CA SER A 21 24.78 -3.47 -9.39
C SER A 21 24.95 -4.82 -10.11
N ASP A 22 25.31 -5.87 -9.38
CA ASP A 22 25.48 -7.23 -9.90
C ASP A 22 24.18 -8.06 -9.93
N LYS A 23 23.04 -7.47 -9.50
CA LYS A 23 21.74 -8.16 -9.43
C LYS A 23 20.76 -7.60 -10.45
N LYS A 24 19.91 -8.49 -10.97
CA LYS A 24 18.71 -8.07 -11.70
C LYS A 24 17.82 -7.29 -10.74
N GLN A 25 17.35 -6.14 -11.16
CA GLN A 25 16.47 -5.29 -10.38
C GLN A 25 15.14 -5.10 -11.10
N ILE A 26 14.06 -5.24 -10.35
CA ILE A 26 12.70 -4.86 -10.72
C ILE A 26 12.26 -3.83 -9.70
N THR A 27 11.72 -2.72 -10.15
CA THR A 27 11.17 -1.72 -9.23
C THR A 27 9.65 -1.71 -9.26
N PHE A 28 9.06 -1.24 -8.16
CA PHE A 28 7.64 -0.90 -8.10
C PHE A 28 7.45 0.46 -7.42
N GLY A 29 6.35 1.13 -7.73
CA GLY A 29 6.03 2.45 -7.15
C GLY A 29 4.74 3.01 -7.72
N LEU A 30 4.29 4.14 -7.17
CA LEU A 30 3.02 4.78 -7.53
C LEU A 30 3.12 5.71 -8.75
N SER A 31 4.28 5.81 -9.36
CA SER A 31 4.51 6.54 -10.61
C SER A 31 4.53 5.59 -11.81
N GLU A 32 4.50 6.16 -13.03
CA GLU A 32 4.65 5.40 -14.26
C GLU A 32 6.03 4.68 -14.31
N PRO A 33 6.07 3.39 -14.72
CA PRO A 33 7.33 2.66 -14.85
C PRO A 33 8.19 3.22 -15.98
N SER A 34 9.50 3.29 -15.76
CA SER A 34 10.46 3.73 -16.79
C SER A 34 11.00 2.58 -17.66
N ARG A 35 10.83 1.32 -17.20
CA ARG A 35 11.32 0.11 -17.90
C ARG A 35 10.17 -0.89 -18.05
N ASP A 36 10.22 -1.73 -19.07
CA ASP A 36 9.18 -2.73 -19.37
C ASP A 36 9.03 -3.80 -18.30
N ILE A 37 10.02 -3.97 -17.43
CA ILE A 37 10.00 -4.98 -16.35
C ILE A 37 9.60 -4.40 -14.99
N ASP A 38 9.41 -3.08 -14.89
CA ASP A 38 9.02 -2.41 -13.64
C ASP A 38 7.52 -2.34 -13.50
N PHE A 39 7.07 -2.26 -12.26
CA PHE A 39 5.65 -2.16 -11.92
C PHE A 39 5.30 -0.75 -11.47
N GLY A 40 4.12 -0.27 -11.85
CA GLY A 40 3.70 1.07 -11.51
C GLY A 40 2.25 1.35 -11.86
N LEU A 41 1.93 2.64 -11.90
CA LEU A 41 0.62 3.14 -12.29
C LEU A 41 0.70 3.87 -13.63
N LEU A 42 -0.32 3.66 -14.44
CA LEU A 42 -0.53 4.36 -15.71
C LEU A 42 -1.97 4.87 -15.74
N GLU A 43 -2.15 6.15 -16.02
CA GLU A 43 -3.46 6.72 -16.30
C GLU A 43 -3.79 6.54 -17.79
N SER A 44 -4.91 5.87 -18.07
CA SER A 44 -5.41 5.65 -19.42
C SER A 44 -6.93 5.60 -19.40
N ASP A 45 -7.57 6.29 -20.37
CA ASP A 45 -9.03 6.33 -20.54
C ASP A 45 -9.80 6.73 -19.26
N SER A 46 -9.25 7.70 -18.51
CA SER A 46 -9.76 8.17 -17.22
C SER A 46 -9.76 7.12 -16.11
N ALA A 47 -9.03 6.03 -16.27
CA ALA A 47 -8.81 5.00 -15.28
C ALA A 47 -7.33 4.92 -14.87
N LEU A 48 -7.08 4.53 -13.62
CA LEU A 48 -5.75 4.32 -13.08
C LEU A 48 -5.45 2.81 -13.07
N TRP A 49 -4.44 2.41 -13.83
CA TRP A 49 -4.07 1.03 -14.05
C TRP A 49 -2.81 0.63 -13.30
N LEU A 50 -2.83 -0.53 -12.63
CA LEU A 50 -1.62 -1.23 -12.23
C LEU A 50 -1.02 -1.87 -13.47
N VAL A 51 0.26 -1.58 -13.73
CA VAL A 51 0.95 -2.01 -14.96
C VAL A 51 2.29 -2.68 -14.69
N GLU A 52 2.74 -3.53 -15.63
CA GLU A 52 4.15 -3.93 -15.78
C GLU A 52 4.64 -3.30 -17.10
N GLY A 53 5.58 -2.37 -17.02
CA GLY A 53 5.91 -1.52 -18.17
C GLY A 53 4.68 -0.77 -18.67
N LYS A 54 4.28 -1.06 -19.90
CA LYS A 54 3.05 -0.51 -20.52
C LYS A 54 1.87 -1.48 -20.51
N LYS A 55 2.06 -2.70 -20.01
CA LYS A 55 1.02 -3.72 -19.98
C LYS A 55 0.07 -3.45 -18.82
N GLN A 56 -1.18 -3.11 -19.14
CA GLN A 56 -2.27 -2.97 -18.18
C GLN A 56 -2.64 -4.34 -17.58
N LEU A 57 -2.72 -4.43 -16.26
CA LEU A 57 -2.99 -5.66 -15.52
C LEU A 57 -4.32 -5.62 -14.78
N LEU A 58 -4.61 -4.53 -14.07
CA LEU A 58 -5.76 -4.38 -13.20
C LEU A 58 -6.05 -2.88 -13.00
N GLU A 59 -7.30 -2.47 -13.06
CA GLU A 59 -7.67 -1.12 -12.62
C GLU A 59 -7.55 -0.99 -11.10
N ALA A 60 -7.03 0.14 -10.61
CA ALA A 60 -6.86 0.37 -9.17
C ALA A 60 -8.19 0.33 -8.39
N ASN A 61 -9.30 0.71 -9.04
CA ASN A 61 -10.64 0.69 -8.45
C ASN A 61 -11.22 -0.73 -8.28
N GLU A 62 -10.65 -1.74 -8.95
CA GLU A 62 -11.05 -3.14 -8.78
C GLU A 62 -10.50 -3.76 -7.47
N LEU A 63 -9.50 -3.12 -6.84
CA LEU A 63 -9.01 -3.56 -5.53
C LEU A 63 -10.09 -3.36 -4.45
N LYS A 64 -10.36 -4.39 -3.67
CA LYS A 64 -11.34 -4.33 -2.56
C LYS A 64 -10.82 -3.61 -1.32
N ILE A 65 -9.52 -3.38 -1.24
CA ILE A 65 -8.84 -2.71 -0.12
C ILE A 65 -8.54 -1.27 -0.54
N PRO A 66 -9.04 -0.25 0.19
CA PRO A 66 -8.89 1.15 -0.19
C PRO A 66 -7.48 1.70 0.13
N GLY A 67 -7.11 2.75 -0.58
CA GLY A 67 -5.93 3.57 -0.30
C GLY A 67 -4.72 3.24 -1.17
N MET A 68 -3.96 4.28 -1.52
CA MET A 68 -2.79 4.19 -2.41
C MET A 68 -1.67 3.30 -1.84
N HIS A 69 -1.53 3.22 -0.52
CA HIS A 69 -0.61 2.28 0.12
C HIS A 69 -0.96 0.81 -0.18
N ASN A 70 -2.25 0.47 -0.34
CA ASN A 70 -2.67 -0.87 -0.75
C ASN A 70 -2.45 -1.11 -2.24
N VAL A 71 -2.54 -0.07 -3.07
CA VAL A 71 -2.13 -0.13 -4.47
C VAL A 71 -0.62 -0.42 -4.57
N ALA A 72 0.21 0.26 -3.78
CA ALA A 72 1.65 -0.02 -3.70
C ALA A 72 1.94 -1.46 -3.23
N ASN A 73 1.19 -1.96 -2.23
CA ASN A 73 1.30 -3.35 -1.77
C ASN A 73 0.92 -4.35 -2.87
N ALA A 74 -0.12 -4.07 -3.66
CA ALA A 74 -0.51 -4.90 -4.80
C ALA A 74 0.57 -4.93 -5.89
N LEU A 75 1.17 -3.78 -6.21
CA LEU A 75 2.31 -3.69 -7.14
C LEU A 75 3.53 -4.47 -6.64
N ALA A 76 3.84 -4.38 -5.34
CA ALA A 76 4.91 -5.17 -4.73
C ALA A 76 4.64 -6.68 -4.83
N ALA A 77 3.41 -7.11 -4.53
CA ALA A 77 3.00 -8.51 -4.64
C ALA A 77 3.10 -9.03 -6.09
N LEU A 78 2.65 -8.24 -7.06
CA LEU A 78 2.78 -8.55 -8.48
C LEU A 78 4.25 -8.69 -8.87
N ALA A 79 5.11 -7.73 -8.52
CA ALA A 79 6.53 -7.74 -8.82
C ALA A 79 7.23 -8.99 -8.24
N LEU A 80 6.94 -9.33 -6.98
CA LEU A 80 7.48 -10.51 -6.31
C LEU A 80 7.04 -11.80 -7.00
N CYS A 81 5.74 -11.97 -7.24
CA CYS A 81 5.20 -13.18 -7.85
C CYS A 81 5.68 -13.35 -9.30
N ARG A 82 5.76 -12.26 -10.06
CA ARG A 82 6.26 -12.27 -11.43
C ARG A 82 7.76 -12.58 -11.50
N SER A 83 8.53 -12.13 -10.52
CA SER A 83 9.98 -12.42 -10.48
C SER A 83 10.30 -13.92 -10.37
N VAL A 84 9.37 -14.71 -9.84
CA VAL A 84 9.46 -16.16 -9.76
C VAL A 84 8.67 -16.88 -10.87
N GLY A 85 8.18 -16.15 -11.87
CA GLY A 85 7.58 -16.71 -13.08
C GLY A 85 6.09 -17.05 -12.99
N LEU A 86 5.36 -16.61 -11.95
CA LEU A 86 3.93 -16.87 -11.86
C LEU A 86 3.15 -16.12 -12.96
N PRO A 87 2.13 -16.72 -13.58
CA PRO A 87 1.33 -16.09 -14.63
C PRO A 87 0.43 -14.96 -14.06
N TYR A 88 0.02 -14.00 -14.92
CA TYR A 88 -0.75 -12.83 -14.48
C TYR A 88 -2.16 -13.18 -14.03
N GLU A 89 -2.86 -14.02 -14.78
CA GLU A 89 -4.29 -14.27 -14.62
C GLU A 89 -4.65 -14.66 -13.18
N PRO A 90 -4.01 -15.66 -12.55
CA PRO A 90 -4.33 -16.00 -11.17
C PRO A 90 -3.93 -14.90 -10.17
N LEU A 91 -2.87 -14.10 -10.46
CA LEU A 91 -2.44 -13.02 -9.59
C LEU A 91 -3.48 -11.89 -9.56
N VAL A 92 -3.93 -11.48 -10.73
CA VAL A 92 -4.97 -10.45 -10.89
C VAL A 92 -6.29 -10.91 -10.26
N ASP A 93 -6.68 -12.15 -10.47
CA ASP A 93 -7.89 -12.73 -9.86
C ASP A 93 -7.85 -12.74 -8.33
N VAL A 94 -6.69 -13.03 -7.74
CA VAL A 94 -6.51 -12.96 -6.29
C VAL A 94 -6.63 -11.51 -5.80
N LEU A 95 -6.00 -10.56 -6.48
CA LEU A 95 -6.06 -9.13 -6.11
C LEU A 95 -7.50 -8.59 -6.15
N ARG A 96 -8.30 -8.95 -7.17
CA ARG A 96 -9.73 -8.59 -7.26
C ARG A 96 -10.57 -9.13 -6.11
N LYS A 97 -10.20 -10.28 -5.55
CA LYS A 97 -10.94 -10.98 -4.49
C LYS A 97 -10.43 -10.66 -3.08
N PHE A 98 -9.21 -10.15 -2.96
CA PHE A 98 -8.56 -9.92 -1.68
C PHE A 98 -9.25 -8.78 -0.92
N LYS A 99 -9.77 -9.10 0.26
CA LYS A 99 -10.53 -8.16 1.11
C LYS A 99 -9.69 -7.55 2.25
N GLY A 100 -8.38 -7.73 2.23
CA GLY A 100 -7.49 -7.32 3.30
C GLY A 100 -7.21 -8.43 4.32
N LEU A 101 -6.37 -8.10 5.29
CA LEU A 101 -6.04 -8.99 6.40
C LEU A 101 -6.84 -8.55 7.65
N PRO A 102 -7.18 -9.49 8.55
CA PRO A 102 -7.76 -9.14 9.83
C PRO A 102 -6.92 -8.09 10.57
N HIS A 103 -7.59 -7.14 11.20
CA HIS A 103 -6.97 -6.07 11.99
C HIS A 103 -6.07 -5.10 11.20
N ARG A 104 -6.21 -5.01 9.87
CA ARG A 104 -5.52 -4.03 9.01
C ARG A 104 -6.54 -3.23 8.23
N MET A 105 -6.86 -2.04 8.72
CA MET A 105 -7.92 -1.18 8.16
C MET A 105 -9.17 -1.98 7.82
N GLN A 106 -9.48 -2.96 8.67
CA GLN A 106 -10.63 -3.83 8.50
C GLN A 106 -11.91 -3.10 8.85
N LYS A 107 -12.81 -2.91 7.88
CA LYS A 107 -14.15 -2.41 8.18
C LYS A 107 -14.92 -3.49 8.94
N VAL A 108 -15.27 -3.20 10.21
CA VAL A 108 -15.94 -4.16 11.10
C VAL A 108 -17.44 -3.94 11.17
N ALA A 109 -17.90 -2.69 11.01
CA ALA A 109 -19.33 -2.37 11.06
C ALA A 109 -19.66 -1.06 10.35
N THR A 110 -20.95 -0.87 10.05
CA THR A 110 -21.56 0.43 9.78
C THR A 110 -22.81 0.55 10.65
N ILE A 111 -22.83 1.49 11.59
CA ILE A 111 -23.93 1.71 12.52
C ILE A 111 -24.40 3.14 12.40
N GLN A 112 -25.65 3.36 12.06
CA GLN A 112 -26.25 4.69 11.88
C GLN A 112 -25.44 5.63 10.97
N GLY A 113 -24.87 5.09 9.89
CA GLY A 113 -24.04 5.82 8.93
C GLY A 113 -22.59 6.07 9.37
N VAL A 114 -22.20 5.63 10.56
CA VAL A 114 -20.81 5.67 11.05
C VAL A 114 -20.13 4.36 10.71
N GLU A 115 -18.97 4.44 10.06
CA GLU A 115 -18.15 3.29 9.73
C GLU A 115 -17.12 3.04 10.82
N TYR A 116 -16.98 1.78 11.22
CA TYR A 116 -16.02 1.33 12.23
C TYR A 116 -14.93 0.50 11.57
N TYR A 117 -13.68 0.85 11.87
CA TYR A 117 -12.50 0.18 11.34
C TYR A 117 -11.62 -0.33 12.47
N ASP A 118 -11.14 -1.56 12.33
CA ASP A 118 -10.13 -2.17 13.19
C ASP A 118 -8.77 -2.15 12.47
N ASP A 119 -7.82 -1.41 13.03
CA ASP A 119 -6.44 -1.32 12.56
C ASP A 119 -5.45 -1.61 13.70
N SER A 120 -5.79 -2.51 14.60
CA SER A 120 -4.98 -2.86 15.78
C SER A 120 -3.60 -3.45 15.44
N LYS A 121 -3.35 -3.82 14.18
CA LYS A 121 -2.03 -4.17 13.65
C LYS A 121 -1.17 -2.95 13.29
N SER A 122 -1.71 -1.74 13.33
CA SER A 122 -0.98 -0.48 13.17
C SER A 122 -0.23 -0.14 14.46
N THR A 123 0.94 -0.75 14.65
CA THR A 123 1.70 -0.69 15.91
C THR A 123 2.92 0.24 15.86
N ASN A 124 2.96 1.14 14.88
CA ASN A 124 3.99 2.17 14.75
C ASN A 124 3.42 3.45 14.11
N VAL A 125 4.15 4.55 14.30
CA VAL A 125 3.76 5.89 13.84
C VAL A 125 3.52 5.94 12.34
N GLY A 126 4.38 5.32 11.53
CA GLY A 126 4.26 5.32 10.07
C GLY A 126 2.98 4.65 9.58
N SER A 127 2.60 3.51 10.18
CA SER A 127 1.35 2.82 9.83
C SER A 127 0.11 3.65 10.23
N ALA A 128 0.13 4.32 11.38
CA ALA A 128 -0.97 5.19 11.80
C ALA A 128 -1.13 6.40 10.87
N ILE A 129 -0.03 7.02 10.43
CA ILE A 129 -0.06 8.09 9.42
C ILE A 129 -0.67 7.59 8.10
N ALA A 130 -0.24 6.43 7.62
CA ALA A 130 -0.77 5.85 6.39
C ALA A 130 -2.28 5.57 6.48
N ALA A 131 -2.75 5.07 7.63
CA ALA A 131 -4.17 4.84 7.90
C ALA A 131 -4.95 6.15 7.86
N LEU A 132 -4.52 7.19 8.60
CA LEU A 132 -5.18 8.50 8.64
C LEU A 132 -5.24 9.16 7.25
N ASN A 133 -4.15 9.14 6.50
CA ASN A 133 -4.09 9.69 5.14
C ASN A 133 -4.97 8.93 4.14
N GLY A 134 -5.27 7.65 4.41
CA GLY A 134 -6.15 6.83 3.57
C GLY A 134 -7.65 7.06 3.82
N MET A 135 -8.02 7.79 4.88
CA MET A 135 -9.42 8.04 5.28
C MET A 135 -9.88 9.45 4.87
N LYS A 136 -11.19 9.66 4.76
CA LYS A 136 -11.79 10.90 4.25
C LYS A 136 -12.04 11.99 5.31
N GLY A 137 -11.41 11.92 6.49
CA GLY A 137 -11.62 12.89 7.57
C GLY A 137 -12.81 12.57 8.48
N ASN A 138 -13.08 13.46 9.45
CA ASN A 138 -14.08 13.27 10.52
C ASN A 138 -13.87 12.01 11.36
N ILE A 139 -12.64 11.63 11.58
CA ILE A 139 -12.26 10.40 12.29
C ILE A 139 -12.41 10.61 13.80
N VAL A 140 -13.00 9.66 14.50
CA VAL A 140 -12.79 9.46 15.93
C VAL A 140 -11.72 8.39 16.05
N LEU A 141 -10.53 8.80 16.49
CA LEU A 141 -9.38 7.91 16.64
C LEU A 141 -9.33 7.37 18.07
N ILE A 142 -9.37 6.05 18.20
CA ILE A 142 -9.07 5.36 19.45
C ILE A 142 -7.66 4.80 19.32
N ALA A 143 -6.75 5.30 20.15
CA ALA A 143 -5.36 4.89 20.13
C ALA A 143 -4.85 4.67 21.55
N GLY A 144 -3.81 3.83 21.69
CA GLY A 144 -3.23 3.55 23.00
C GLY A 144 -2.29 2.35 22.96
N GLY A 145 -1.82 1.95 24.12
CA GLY A 145 -0.90 0.83 24.27
C GLY A 145 0.54 1.27 24.55
N ASP A 146 1.49 0.37 24.35
CA ASP A 146 2.90 0.64 24.57
C ASP A 146 3.51 1.44 23.41
N GLY A 147 3.97 2.65 23.70
CA GLY A 147 4.59 3.56 22.74
C GLY A 147 5.97 3.14 22.23
N LYS A 148 6.60 2.14 22.86
CA LYS A 148 7.90 1.56 22.45
C LYS A 148 9.01 2.60 22.22
N GLY A 149 8.96 3.74 22.93
CA GLY A 149 9.92 4.82 22.76
C GLY A 149 9.88 5.56 21.42
N GLN A 150 8.79 5.39 20.64
CA GLN A 150 8.64 6.08 19.34
C GLN A 150 8.40 7.58 19.53
N ASP A 151 8.90 8.38 18.58
CA ASP A 151 8.51 9.77 18.44
C ASP A 151 7.16 9.88 17.76
N PHE A 152 6.15 10.41 18.46
CA PHE A 152 4.80 10.62 17.95
C PHE A 152 4.60 11.97 17.27
N SER A 153 5.61 12.85 17.25
CA SER A 153 5.53 14.19 16.63
C SER A 153 5.03 14.15 15.17
N PRO A 154 5.39 13.16 14.33
CA PRO A 154 4.88 13.08 12.96
C PRO A 154 3.38 12.84 12.83
N LEU A 155 2.67 12.41 13.91
CA LEU A 155 1.21 12.25 13.90
C LEU A 155 0.46 13.57 14.10
N ILE A 156 1.12 14.65 14.54
CA ILE A 156 0.47 15.92 14.86
C ILE A 156 -0.33 16.46 13.67
N GLU A 157 0.27 16.54 12.49
CA GLU A 157 -0.38 17.10 11.32
C GLU A 157 -1.51 16.20 10.77
N PRO A 158 -1.34 14.88 10.59
CA PRO A 158 -2.45 14.01 10.23
C PRO A 158 -3.62 14.03 11.22
N ILE A 159 -3.33 14.09 12.52
CA ILE A 159 -4.37 14.20 13.55
C ILE A 159 -5.13 15.52 13.40
N LYS A 160 -4.46 16.66 13.29
CA LYS A 160 -5.11 17.96 13.08
C LYS A 160 -6.00 17.98 11.84
N GLN A 161 -5.54 17.33 10.77
CA GLN A 161 -6.22 17.35 9.48
C GLN A 161 -7.45 16.44 9.44
N TYR A 162 -7.39 15.25 10.03
CA TYR A 162 -8.38 14.20 9.80
C TYR A 162 -9.17 13.80 11.04
N VAL A 163 -8.65 14.05 12.25
CA VAL A 163 -9.22 13.55 13.50
C VAL A 163 -10.02 14.64 14.22
N ARG A 164 -11.32 14.39 14.40
CA ARG A 164 -12.21 15.29 15.17
C ARG A 164 -12.18 15.03 16.67
N ALA A 165 -11.86 13.81 17.08
CA ALA A 165 -11.75 13.42 18.49
C ALA A 165 -10.73 12.29 18.63
N LEU A 166 -9.94 12.36 19.69
CA LEU A 166 -8.93 11.36 20.06
C LEU A 166 -9.27 10.79 21.43
N VAL A 167 -9.29 9.46 21.54
CA VAL A 167 -9.49 8.71 22.79
C VAL A 167 -8.22 7.89 23.03
N LEU A 168 -7.60 8.04 24.20
CA LEU A 168 -6.36 7.36 24.62
C LEU A 168 -6.64 6.42 25.78
#